data_c8750fd373805105e75efc68733867cd
#
_entry.id   c8750fd373805105e75efc68733867cd
#
_cell.length_a   1.000
_cell.length_b   1.000
_cell.length_c   1.000
_cell.angle_alpha   90.00
_cell.angle_beta   90.00
_cell.angle_gamma   90.00
#
_symmetry.space_group_name_H-M   'P 1'
#
loop_
_entity.id
_entity.type
_entity.pdbx_description
1 polymer ?
#
loop_
_entity_poly.entity_id
_entity_poly.type
_entity_poly.pdbx_seq_one_letter_code
_entity_poly.pdbx_strand_id
1 'polypeptide(L)'
;MSNNLSESILQKRIKRFKSIKRGYYSLIAIISLYILSLLSPIWINDKPLIIRYANNQYDSGEKFEDINNNEIWDLKEPFNDQVKYFFPAIWDLLDFIPGISYPIYESKYFNQTTNKFEVDFRELDETCENNNSGNFVIMPIYPYHPHEDLKDELDEIYEDLNNNGEYDAGEPFTDENNDEVWTQNNPPTKPDGFGGRHLLGTDNTGRDVFARVIDGFKVSITFAVICTFLSYSIGIIIGGTLGYFGGKVDLFGVRLMEIFSALPFLFIVMILSGFMQPNLFILASILVFLSGWIGISYYIRGEFYREKAKDYVSAAVSMGASNNSVMFKHILPNALTPVITYAPFAIIGYIGTLNMLDLLGYGLQPPAASWGEILKQALENLDNWHMLIFPIIAMTITLFMITFIGEAIREAFDPKVYSRLR
;
A
#
# COMPACT_ATOMS: atom_id res chain seq x y z
N MET A 1 46.68 -7.88 -20.01
CA MET A 1 45.93 -9.16 -19.98
C MET A 1 44.70 -8.95 -19.15
N SER A 2 43.56 -8.67 -19.78
CA SER A 2 42.28 -8.47 -19.10
C SER A 2 41.78 -9.83 -18.63
N ASN A 3 41.52 -9.96 -17.31
CA ASN A 3 40.87 -11.10 -16.70
C ASN A 3 39.46 -11.26 -17.28
N ASN A 4 39.33 -11.99 -18.37
CA ASN A 4 38.07 -12.52 -18.88
C ASN A 4 37.63 -13.71 -17.99
N LEU A 5 37.24 -13.43 -16.75
CA LEU A 5 36.42 -14.36 -15.97
C LEU A 5 35.15 -14.60 -16.79
N SER A 6 34.87 -15.87 -17.11
CA SER A 6 33.69 -16.26 -17.88
C SER A 6 32.45 -15.78 -17.12
N GLU A 7 31.76 -14.73 -17.63
CA GLU A 7 30.53 -14.20 -17.04
C GLU A 7 29.54 -15.38 -16.86
N SER A 8 28.98 -15.50 -15.65
CA SER A 8 27.94 -16.50 -15.37
C SER A 8 26.70 -16.24 -16.23
N ILE A 9 25.92 -17.31 -16.50
CA ILE A 9 24.69 -17.20 -17.30
C ILE A 9 23.74 -16.15 -16.68
N LEU A 10 23.67 -16.06 -15.37
CA LEU A 10 22.85 -15.07 -14.68
C LEU A 10 23.36 -13.63 -14.94
N GLN A 11 24.66 -13.41 -14.87
CA GLN A 11 25.26 -12.09 -15.18
C GLN A 11 24.95 -11.64 -16.61
N LYS A 12 25.03 -12.56 -17.59
CA LYS A 12 24.65 -12.27 -18.98
C LYS A 12 23.18 -11.89 -19.13
N ARG A 13 22.27 -12.61 -18.42
CA ARG A 13 20.83 -12.31 -18.40
C ARG A 13 20.53 -10.93 -17.79
N ILE A 14 21.14 -10.61 -16.64
CA ILE A 14 21.00 -9.30 -15.99
C ILE A 14 21.52 -8.17 -16.89
N LYS A 15 22.68 -8.36 -17.52
CA LYS A 15 23.27 -7.37 -18.46
C LYS A 15 22.33 -7.13 -19.65
N ARG A 16 21.73 -8.20 -20.17
CA ARG A 16 20.74 -8.11 -21.25
C ARG A 16 19.46 -7.41 -20.79
N PHE A 17 18.91 -7.74 -19.62
CA PHE A 17 17.76 -7.05 -19.06
C PHE A 17 18.01 -5.53 -18.95
N LYS A 18 19.18 -5.13 -18.44
CA LYS A 18 19.58 -3.72 -18.37
C LYS A 18 19.68 -3.03 -19.74
N SER A 19 19.97 -3.78 -20.81
CA SER A 19 20.02 -3.23 -22.17
C SER A 19 18.64 -2.95 -22.77
N ILE A 20 17.58 -3.58 -22.25
CA ILE A 20 16.18 -3.36 -22.65
C ILE A 20 15.63 -2.17 -21.88
N LYS A 21 15.88 -0.96 -22.40
CA LYS A 21 15.64 0.31 -21.71
C LYS A 21 14.24 0.43 -21.12
N ARG A 22 13.19 0.06 -21.88
CA ARG A 22 11.78 0.17 -21.43
C ARG A 22 11.53 -0.62 -20.14
N GLY A 23 11.94 -1.89 -20.08
CA GLY A 23 11.77 -2.72 -18.89
C GLY A 23 12.65 -2.29 -17.72
N TYR A 24 13.90 -1.91 -18.00
CA TYR A 24 14.84 -1.46 -16.97
C TYR A 24 14.37 -0.17 -16.29
N TYR A 25 13.97 0.85 -17.06
CA TYR A 25 13.47 2.10 -16.48
C TYR A 25 12.12 1.93 -15.80
N SER A 26 11.22 1.07 -16.32
CA SER A 26 9.97 0.72 -15.63
C SER A 26 10.22 0.04 -14.29
N LEU A 27 11.23 -0.85 -14.20
CA LEU A 27 11.60 -1.47 -12.92
C LEU A 27 12.11 -0.43 -11.91
N ILE A 28 13.00 0.48 -12.35
CA ILE A 28 13.49 1.55 -11.49
C ILE A 28 12.31 2.43 -11.03
N ALA A 29 11.45 2.83 -11.96
CA ALA A 29 10.31 3.69 -11.65
C ALA A 29 9.34 3.03 -10.64
N ILE A 30 8.95 1.75 -10.84
CA ILE A 30 8.08 1.04 -9.89
C ILE A 30 8.74 0.91 -8.51
N ILE A 31 10.02 0.54 -8.45
CA ILE A 31 10.73 0.42 -7.17
C ILE A 31 10.80 1.79 -6.48
N SER A 32 11.11 2.86 -7.22
CA SER A 32 11.18 4.21 -6.66
C SER A 32 9.82 4.69 -6.15
N LEU A 33 8.75 4.49 -6.93
CA LEU A 33 7.38 4.82 -6.53
C LEU A 33 6.93 3.99 -5.32
N TYR A 34 7.30 2.70 -5.28
CA TYR A 34 6.95 1.85 -4.15
C TYR A 34 7.68 2.26 -2.86
N ILE A 35 8.98 2.57 -2.95
CA ILE A 35 9.73 3.12 -1.80
C ILE A 35 9.12 4.46 -1.36
N LEU A 36 8.78 5.34 -2.31
CA LEU A 36 8.13 6.62 -2.02
C LEU A 36 6.76 6.41 -1.35
N SER A 37 5.98 5.43 -1.79
CA SER A 37 4.68 5.09 -1.17
C SER A 37 4.83 4.43 0.20
N LEU A 38 5.91 3.71 0.48
CA LEU A 38 6.22 3.22 1.83
C LEU A 38 6.62 4.35 2.78
N LEU A 39 7.22 5.41 2.24
CA LEU A 39 7.59 6.61 2.99
C LEU A 39 6.46 7.66 2.99
N SER A 40 5.25 7.31 2.52
CA SER A 40 4.13 8.27 2.49
C SER A 40 3.86 8.93 3.85
N PRO A 41 3.99 8.28 5.02
CA PRO A 41 3.79 8.96 6.30
C PRO A 41 4.69 10.18 6.55
N ILE A 42 5.78 10.33 5.78
CA ILE A 42 6.68 11.48 5.91
C ILE A 42 6.20 12.67 5.06
N TRP A 43 5.53 12.43 3.93
CA TRP A 43 5.18 13.48 2.96
C TRP A 43 3.69 13.55 2.60
N ILE A 44 2.89 12.54 2.96
CA ILE A 44 1.42 12.49 2.88
C ILE A 44 0.92 12.04 4.25
N ASN A 45 0.57 12.98 5.12
CA ASN A 45 0.09 12.69 6.46
C ASN A 45 -0.56 13.92 7.07
N ASP A 46 -1.59 13.73 7.88
CA ASP A 46 -2.22 14.76 8.73
C ASP A 46 -1.38 15.13 9.95
N LYS A 47 -0.37 14.31 10.28
CA LYS A 47 0.49 14.48 11.46
C LYS A 47 1.79 15.16 11.11
N PRO A 48 2.21 16.18 11.88
CA PRO A 48 3.41 16.94 11.60
C PRO A 48 4.69 16.14 11.79
N LEU A 49 5.71 16.53 11.04
CA LEU A 49 7.06 15.96 11.15
C LEU A 49 7.72 16.39 12.46
N ILE A 50 7.56 17.65 12.84
CA ILE A 50 8.15 18.24 14.04
C ILE A 50 7.19 19.28 14.60
N ILE A 51 6.96 19.21 15.90
CA ILE A 51 6.31 20.29 16.66
C ILE A 51 7.32 20.81 17.68
N ARG A 52 7.53 22.12 17.73
CA ARG A 52 8.19 22.82 18.81
C ARG A 52 7.15 23.66 19.54
N TYR A 53 6.85 23.30 20.79
CA TYR A 53 5.77 23.94 21.53
C TYR A 53 6.16 24.19 22.99
N ALA A 54 5.79 25.36 23.46
CA ALA A 54 5.77 25.74 24.86
C ALA A 54 4.32 26.18 25.17
N ASN A 55 3.67 25.54 26.12
CA ASN A 55 2.25 25.71 26.37
C ASN A 55 1.92 26.91 27.28
N ASN A 56 2.93 27.60 27.82
CA ASN A 56 2.78 28.68 28.79
C ASN A 56 1.94 28.29 30.02
N GLN A 57 1.89 27.02 30.35
CA GLN A 57 1.25 26.47 31.56
C GLN A 57 2.29 25.70 32.36
N TYR A 58 2.24 25.83 33.68
CA TYR A 58 3.16 25.10 34.53
C TYR A 58 2.92 23.59 34.48
N ASP A 59 3.94 22.85 34.08
CA ASP A 59 3.97 21.40 34.11
C ASP A 59 4.80 20.88 35.29
N SER A 60 4.39 19.78 35.91
CA SER A 60 5.09 19.18 37.03
C SER A 60 6.54 18.81 36.65
N GLY A 61 7.50 19.48 37.28
CA GLY A 61 8.94 19.30 37.01
C GLY A 61 9.62 20.51 36.34
N GLU A 62 8.87 21.53 35.94
CA GLU A 62 9.42 22.80 35.49
C GLU A 62 9.97 23.60 36.69
N LYS A 63 11.00 24.39 36.41
CA LYS A 63 11.56 25.27 37.44
C LYS A 63 10.69 26.51 37.58
N PHE A 64 10.30 26.79 38.80
CA PHE A 64 9.54 28.00 39.14
C PHE A 64 10.25 28.82 40.22
N GLU A 65 9.88 30.06 40.36
CA GLU A 65 10.37 30.93 41.43
C GLU A 65 9.36 30.85 42.60
N ASP A 66 9.72 30.06 43.62
CA ASP A 66 8.94 29.86 44.82
C ASP A 66 8.97 31.11 45.68
N ILE A 67 7.96 31.96 45.54
CA ILE A 67 7.88 33.27 46.23
C ILE A 67 7.49 33.08 47.70
N ASN A 68 6.72 32.05 48.01
CA ASN A 68 6.17 31.83 49.35
C ASN A 68 6.92 30.73 50.15
N ASN A 69 7.92 30.10 49.57
CA ASN A 69 8.79 29.07 50.15
C ASN A 69 7.99 27.80 50.63
N ASN A 70 6.97 27.40 49.85
CA ASN A 70 6.19 26.21 50.18
C ASN A 70 6.63 24.96 49.36
N GLU A 71 7.58 25.11 48.45
CA GLU A 71 8.07 24.09 47.50
C GLU A 71 7.00 23.57 46.53
N ILE A 72 5.90 24.30 46.36
CA ILE A 72 4.78 23.96 45.49
C ILE A 72 4.50 25.18 44.61
N TRP A 73 4.37 24.99 43.29
CA TRP A 73 4.02 26.07 42.38
C TRP A 73 2.59 26.56 42.62
N ASP A 74 2.44 27.85 42.79
CA ASP A 74 1.16 28.55 42.94
C ASP A 74 0.83 29.44 41.75
N LEU A 75 -0.46 29.64 41.46
CA LEU A 75 -1.02 30.21 40.22
C LEU A 75 -0.48 31.62 39.81
N LYS A 76 0.37 32.24 40.60
CA LYS A 76 0.96 33.55 40.37
C LYS A 76 2.48 33.55 40.39
N GLU A 77 3.08 32.40 40.61
CA GLU A 77 4.53 32.29 40.67
C GLU A 77 5.10 32.14 39.24
N PRO A 78 6.17 32.88 38.91
CA PRO A 78 6.80 32.75 37.60
C PRO A 78 7.48 31.39 37.47
N PHE A 79 7.34 30.77 36.33
CA PHE A 79 7.97 29.51 36.00
C PHE A 79 8.71 29.63 34.66
N ASN A 80 9.64 28.72 34.44
CA ASN A 80 10.40 28.65 33.21
C ASN A 80 9.82 27.53 32.35
N ASP A 81 8.90 27.88 31.46
CA ASP A 81 8.27 26.97 30.53
C ASP A 81 9.30 26.28 29.65
N GLN A 82 9.30 24.95 29.66
CA GLN A 82 10.22 24.15 28.90
C GLN A 82 9.67 23.86 27.51
N VAL A 83 10.44 24.30 26.51
CA VAL A 83 10.14 23.96 25.13
C VAL A 83 10.23 22.45 24.92
N LYS A 84 9.16 21.82 24.46
CA LYS A 84 9.11 20.40 24.12
C LYS A 84 9.13 20.22 22.60
N TYR A 85 9.73 19.12 22.16
CA TYR A 85 9.76 18.70 20.77
C TYR A 85 8.99 17.39 20.61
N PHE A 86 8.11 17.33 19.62
CA PHE A 86 7.32 16.15 19.32
C PHE A 86 7.54 15.77 17.85
N PHE A 87 7.37 14.47 17.54
CA PHE A 87 7.61 13.92 16.21
C PHE A 87 6.45 12.98 15.80
N PRO A 88 5.22 13.49 15.65
CA PRO A 88 4.03 12.65 15.44
C PRO A 88 4.13 11.73 14.22
N ALA A 89 4.55 12.24 13.07
CA ALA A 89 4.65 11.46 11.83
C ALA A 89 5.64 10.27 11.90
N ILE A 90 6.63 10.32 12.80
CA ILE A 90 7.57 9.20 12.98
C ILE A 90 6.87 7.99 13.58
N TRP A 91 5.89 8.19 14.46
CA TRP A 91 5.14 7.10 15.07
C TRP A 91 4.28 6.36 14.06
N ASP A 92 3.68 7.06 13.11
CA ASP A 92 2.95 6.42 11.99
C ASP A 92 3.86 5.57 11.10
N LEU A 93 5.09 6.03 10.87
CA LEU A 93 6.07 5.24 10.13
C LEU A 93 6.45 3.96 10.88
N LEU A 94 6.35 3.95 12.22
CA LEU A 94 6.71 2.83 13.09
C LEU A 94 5.52 1.93 13.46
N ASP A 95 4.31 2.29 13.09
CA ASP A 95 3.07 1.56 13.46
C ASP A 95 3.05 0.10 12.96
N PHE A 96 3.83 -0.23 11.93
CA PHE A 96 3.97 -1.61 11.47
C PHE A 96 4.72 -2.53 12.45
N ILE A 97 5.39 -1.97 13.50
CA ILE A 97 6.15 -2.75 14.49
C ILE A 97 5.22 -3.15 15.64
N PRO A 98 4.94 -4.45 15.87
CA PRO A 98 4.09 -4.90 16.95
C PRO A 98 4.61 -4.43 18.32
N GLY A 99 3.73 -3.80 19.11
CA GLY A 99 4.03 -3.31 20.46
C GLY A 99 4.48 -1.85 20.54
N ILE A 100 4.60 -1.15 19.42
CA ILE A 100 4.72 0.31 19.40
C ILE A 100 3.29 0.87 19.28
N SER A 101 2.90 1.74 20.20
CA SER A 101 1.64 2.46 20.17
C SER A 101 1.90 3.93 19.92
N TYR A 102 1.02 4.54 19.13
CA TYR A 102 1.03 5.98 18.90
C TYR A 102 0.78 6.74 20.20
N PRO A 103 1.61 7.72 20.59
CA PRO A 103 1.32 8.55 21.75
C PRO A 103 0.11 9.45 21.46
N ILE A 104 -0.84 9.50 22.38
CA ILE A 104 -2.00 10.37 22.26
C ILE A 104 -1.57 11.80 22.59
N TYR A 105 -1.84 12.71 21.66
CA TYR A 105 -1.62 14.14 21.84
C TYR A 105 -2.97 14.82 22.15
N GLU A 106 -3.10 15.32 23.39
CA GLU A 106 -4.34 15.96 23.81
C GLU A 106 -4.41 17.41 23.35
N SER A 107 -5.53 17.82 22.73
CA SER A 107 -5.77 19.19 22.25
C SER A 107 -5.59 20.24 23.35
N LYS A 108 -5.96 19.89 24.57
CA LYS A 108 -5.82 20.74 25.74
C LYS A 108 -4.37 21.14 26.05
N TYR A 109 -3.39 20.28 25.80
CA TYR A 109 -1.98 20.60 25.99
C TYR A 109 -1.51 21.71 25.05
N PHE A 110 -2.07 21.77 23.87
CA PHE A 110 -1.75 22.76 22.83
C PHE A 110 -2.68 23.99 22.87
N ASN A 111 -3.44 24.15 23.95
CA ASN A 111 -4.40 25.26 24.14
C ASN A 111 -5.46 25.38 23.05
N GLN A 112 -5.79 24.28 22.37
CA GLN A 112 -6.89 24.24 21.41
C GLN A 112 -8.23 24.14 22.17
N THR A 113 -9.19 24.96 21.76
CA THR A 113 -10.54 25.02 22.36
C THR A 113 -11.55 24.12 21.67
N THR A 114 -11.07 23.23 20.79
CA THR A 114 -11.91 22.30 20.06
C THR A 114 -12.57 21.26 20.98
N ASN A 115 -13.79 20.87 20.65
CA ASN A 115 -14.51 19.78 21.37
C ASN A 115 -13.89 18.38 21.10
N LYS A 116 -12.85 18.29 20.26
CA LYS A 116 -12.13 17.05 19.95
C LYS A 116 -11.06 16.80 21.03
N PHE A 117 -10.95 15.55 21.48
CA PHE A 117 -9.93 15.16 22.45
C PHE A 117 -8.52 15.22 21.84
N GLU A 118 -8.39 14.84 20.59
CA GLU A 118 -7.13 14.84 19.85
C GLU A 118 -6.84 16.20 19.22
N VAL A 119 -5.55 16.49 19.03
CA VAL A 119 -5.06 17.74 18.44
C VAL A 119 -5.40 17.80 16.96
N ASP A 120 -5.95 18.93 16.52
CA ASP A 120 -5.94 19.31 15.12
C ASP A 120 -4.62 20.01 14.79
N PHE A 121 -3.76 19.30 14.07
CA PHE A 121 -2.41 19.78 13.78
C PHE A 121 -2.37 20.87 12.70
N ARG A 122 -3.38 20.94 11.80
CA ARG A 122 -3.47 22.01 10.81
C ARG A 122 -3.89 23.31 11.47
N GLU A 123 -4.90 23.26 12.34
CA GLU A 123 -5.30 24.42 13.17
C GLU A 123 -4.14 24.88 14.08
N LEU A 124 -3.36 23.93 14.63
CA LEU A 124 -2.20 24.24 15.44
C LEU A 124 -1.11 24.96 14.63
N ASP A 125 -0.86 24.55 13.40
CA ASP A 125 0.10 25.18 12.48
C ASP A 125 -0.30 26.64 12.18
N GLU A 126 -1.54 26.87 11.79
CA GLU A 126 -2.08 28.22 11.56
C GLU A 126 -2.01 29.11 12.81
N THR A 127 -2.33 28.54 13.97
CA THR A 127 -2.25 29.25 15.25
C THR A 127 -0.82 29.62 15.62
N CYS A 128 0.15 28.71 15.37
CA CYS A 128 1.56 28.99 15.62
C CYS A 128 2.14 30.02 14.66
N GLU A 129 1.73 30.03 13.41
CA GLU A 129 2.14 31.06 12.42
C GLU A 129 1.62 32.45 12.80
N ASN A 130 0.38 32.54 13.26
CA ASN A 130 -0.25 33.81 13.64
C ASN A 130 0.27 34.36 14.97
N ASN A 131 0.71 33.50 15.90
CA ASN A 131 1.20 33.87 17.21
C ASN A 131 2.74 33.88 17.21
N ASN A 132 3.38 35.05 17.27
CA ASN A 132 4.84 35.22 17.36
C ASN A 132 5.46 34.65 18.67
N SER A 133 4.95 33.54 19.20
CA SER A 133 5.36 32.89 20.44
C SER A 133 6.67 32.09 20.34
N GLY A 134 7.20 31.94 19.13
CA GLY A 134 8.35 31.05 18.85
C GLY A 134 7.99 29.57 18.76
N ASN A 135 6.73 29.19 18.94
CA ASN A 135 6.21 27.87 18.63
C ASN A 135 6.14 27.68 17.13
N PHE A 136 6.38 26.47 16.65
CA PHE A 136 6.18 26.14 15.23
C PHE A 136 5.83 24.68 15.04
N VAL A 137 5.12 24.43 13.96
CA VAL A 137 4.76 23.11 13.46
C VAL A 137 5.38 22.96 12.06
N ILE A 138 5.89 21.81 11.73
CA ILE A 138 6.36 21.48 10.36
C ILE A 138 5.49 20.36 9.85
N MET A 139 4.50 20.72 9.04
CA MET A 139 3.60 19.78 8.40
C MET A 139 4.31 19.04 7.25
N PRO A 140 3.85 17.82 6.88
CA PRO A 140 4.24 17.16 5.64
C PRO A 140 3.93 18.01 4.42
N ILE A 141 4.57 17.69 3.28
CA ILE A 141 4.36 18.41 2.01
C ILE A 141 2.88 18.36 1.58
N TYR A 142 2.20 17.26 1.88
CA TYR A 142 0.78 17.06 1.64
C TYR A 142 0.11 16.65 2.96
N PRO A 143 -0.62 17.57 3.64
CA PRO A 143 -1.06 17.40 5.03
C PRO A 143 -2.39 16.64 5.16
N TYR A 144 -2.62 15.60 4.36
CA TYR A 144 -3.84 14.79 4.37
C TYR A 144 -3.50 13.31 4.46
N HIS A 145 -4.12 12.61 5.43
CA HIS A 145 -3.93 11.18 5.58
C HIS A 145 -4.97 10.38 4.74
N PRO A 146 -4.59 9.24 4.11
CA PRO A 146 -5.50 8.49 3.24
C PRO A 146 -6.70 7.86 3.96
N HIS A 147 -6.68 7.80 5.29
CA HIS A 147 -7.74 7.23 6.12
C HIS A 147 -8.50 8.28 6.95
N GLU A 148 -8.09 9.53 6.87
CA GLU A 148 -8.71 10.63 7.59
C GLU A 148 -10.10 10.92 7.04
N ASP A 149 -11.10 10.98 7.91
CA ASP A 149 -12.46 11.37 7.56
C ASP A 149 -12.59 12.88 7.78
N LEU A 150 -12.69 13.63 6.69
CA LEU A 150 -12.74 15.09 6.67
C LEU A 150 -14.17 15.64 6.56
N LYS A 151 -15.20 14.82 6.79
CA LYS A 151 -16.58 15.26 6.66
C LYS A 151 -16.89 16.54 7.42
N ASP A 152 -16.43 16.60 8.67
CA ASP A 152 -16.67 17.76 9.54
C ASP A 152 -15.93 19.03 9.08
N GLU A 153 -14.85 18.86 8.27
CA GLU A 153 -14.06 19.97 7.73
C GLU A 153 -14.55 20.47 6.36
N LEU A 154 -15.43 19.68 5.74
CA LEU A 154 -15.99 19.96 4.43
C LEU A 154 -17.42 20.50 4.51
N ASP A 155 -17.97 20.72 5.71
CA ASP A 155 -19.23 21.42 5.89
C ASP A 155 -19.06 22.86 5.43
N GLU A 156 -20.01 23.34 4.61
CA GLU A 156 -20.02 24.73 4.19
C GLU A 156 -20.27 25.64 5.39
N ILE A 157 -19.35 26.59 5.58
CA ILE A 157 -19.41 27.54 6.69
C ILE A 157 -20.48 28.56 6.40
N TYR A 158 -21.39 28.76 7.31
CA TYR A 158 -22.41 29.80 7.22
C TYR A 158 -22.32 30.79 8.39
N GLU A 159 -22.86 31.98 8.18
CA GLU A 159 -22.96 33.01 9.19
C GLU A 159 -24.34 32.90 9.88
N ASP A 160 -24.37 32.28 11.07
CA ASP A 160 -25.59 32.12 11.89
C ASP A 160 -26.04 33.48 12.42
N LEU A 161 -26.94 34.14 11.69
CA LEU A 161 -27.42 35.48 12.01
C LEU A 161 -28.38 35.52 13.21
N ASN A 162 -29.04 34.40 13.51
CA ASN A 162 -30.04 34.32 14.57
C ASN A 162 -29.57 33.56 15.81
N ASN A 163 -28.35 33.01 15.78
CA ASN A 163 -27.69 32.22 16.83
C ASN A 163 -28.52 30.98 17.28
N ASN A 164 -29.17 30.30 16.32
CA ASN A 164 -29.91 29.08 16.61
C ASN A 164 -29.06 27.81 16.42
N GLY A 165 -27.88 27.91 15.79
CA GLY A 165 -26.97 26.80 15.53
C GLY A 165 -27.35 25.94 14.33
N GLU A 166 -28.31 26.39 13.50
CA GLU A 166 -28.78 25.73 12.28
C GLU A 166 -28.79 26.73 11.13
N TYR A 167 -28.49 26.27 9.91
CA TYR A 167 -28.56 27.11 8.72
C TYR A 167 -29.99 27.41 8.34
N ASP A 168 -30.32 28.69 8.20
CA ASP A 168 -31.59 29.17 7.70
C ASP A 168 -31.48 29.73 6.29
N ALA A 169 -32.49 29.48 5.46
CA ALA A 169 -32.52 29.96 4.07
C ALA A 169 -32.40 31.49 3.98
N GLY A 170 -31.27 31.94 3.49
CA GLY A 170 -30.94 33.39 3.34
C GLY A 170 -29.79 33.86 4.22
N GLU A 171 -29.21 33.01 5.05
CA GLU A 171 -27.95 33.27 5.73
C GLU A 171 -26.78 33.15 4.75
N PRO A 172 -25.80 34.05 4.87
CA PRO A 172 -24.60 33.97 4.03
C PRO A 172 -23.81 32.71 4.33
N PHE A 173 -23.34 32.03 3.30
CA PHE A 173 -22.46 30.87 3.43
C PHE A 173 -21.32 30.93 2.42
N THR A 174 -20.27 30.16 2.70
CA THR A 174 -19.15 29.98 1.77
C THR A 174 -19.43 28.75 0.92
N ASP A 175 -19.81 28.96 -0.33
CA ASP A 175 -20.08 27.89 -1.30
C ASP A 175 -18.74 27.28 -1.77
N GLU A 176 -18.33 26.17 -1.18
CA GLU A 176 -17.07 25.50 -1.50
C GLU A 176 -17.17 24.61 -2.75
N ASN A 177 -18.37 24.11 -3.08
CA ASN A 177 -18.59 23.24 -4.25
C ASN A 177 -19.10 23.97 -5.50
N ASN A 178 -19.42 25.28 -5.38
CA ASN A 178 -19.98 26.12 -6.43
C ASN A 178 -21.32 25.62 -7.00
N ASP A 179 -22.20 25.11 -6.13
CA ASP A 179 -23.55 24.69 -6.50
C ASP A 179 -24.65 25.70 -6.12
N GLU A 180 -24.28 26.80 -5.46
CA GLU A 180 -25.14 27.88 -4.97
C GLU A 180 -26.18 27.42 -3.92
N VAL A 181 -26.00 26.25 -3.31
CA VAL A 181 -26.90 25.68 -2.29
C VAL A 181 -26.08 25.29 -1.07
N TRP A 182 -26.40 25.85 0.10
CA TRP A 182 -25.76 25.40 1.32
C TRP A 182 -26.03 23.93 1.59
N THR A 183 -24.96 23.16 1.83
CA THR A 183 -25.05 21.75 2.07
C THR A 183 -24.24 21.38 3.32
N GLN A 184 -24.89 20.68 4.22
CA GLN A 184 -24.20 20.04 5.34
C GLN A 184 -23.54 18.75 4.85
N ASN A 185 -22.26 18.56 5.17
CA ASN A 185 -21.49 17.39 4.72
C ASN A 185 -21.39 17.27 3.20
N ASN A 186 -20.55 18.05 2.58
CA ASN A 186 -20.43 18.26 1.13
C ASN A 186 -19.44 17.35 0.35
N PRO A 187 -18.97 16.19 0.86
CA PRO A 187 -18.22 15.29 0.04
C PRO A 187 -19.13 14.57 -0.97
N PRO A 188 -18.61 14.26 -2.15
CA PRO A 188 -17.21 14.48 -2.54
C PRO A 188 -16.97 15.83 -3.19
N THR A 189 -15.90 16.53 -2.77
CA THR A 189 -15.47 17.76 -3.43
C THR A 189 -14.71 17.46 -4.72
N LYS A 190 -14.84 18.33 -5.71
CA LYS A 190 -14.09 18.25 -6.97
C LYS A 190 -12.61 18.62 -6.75
N PRO A 191 -11.72 18.24 -7.69
CA PRO A 191 -10.30 18.61 -7.60
C PRO A 191 -10.08 20.12 -7.59
N ASP A 192 -9.37 20.64 -6.60
CA ASP A 192 -8.97 22.05 -6.51
C ASP A 192 -7.73 22.36 -7.34
N GLY A 193 -6.98 21.34 -7.75
CA GLY A 193 -5.73 21.51 -8.48
C GLY A 193 -4.55 21.92 -7.60
N PHE A 194 -3.46 22.33 -8.24
CA PHE A 194 -2.24 22.74 -7.52
C PHE A 194 -2.47 24.06 -6.77
N GLY A 195 -2.31 24.01 -5.47
CA GLY A 195 -2.48 25.17 -4.56
C GLY A 195 -3.83 25.20 -3.84
N GLY A 196 -4.76 24.31 -4.16
CA GLY A 196 -5.98 24.09 -3.40
C GLY A 196 -5.81 23.09 -2.26
N ARG A 197 -6.86 22.89 -1.47
CA ARG A 197 -6.85 21.95 -0.33
C ARG A 197 -6.69 20.50 -0.79
N HIS A 198 -7.48 20.08 -1.78
CA HIS A 198 -7.52 18.69 -2.27
C HIS A 198 -7.11 18.59 -3.73
N LEU A 199 -5.85 18.20 -3.99
CA LEU A 199 -5.28 18.15 -5.35
C LEU A 199 -6.15 17.35 -6.34
N LEU A 200 -6.69 16.21 -5.94
CA LEU A 200 -7.55 15.34 -6.74
C LEU A 200 -8.98 15.26 -6.21
N GLY A 201 -9.39 16.15 -5.32
CA GLY A 201 -10.68 16.12 -4.67
C GLY A 201 -10.79 15.11 -3.54
N THR A 202 -12.01 14.93 -3.04
CA THR A 202 -12.32 13.98 -1.95
C THR A 202 -13.23 12.86 -2.44
N ASP A 203 -13.31 11.78 -1.63
CA ASP A 203 -14.26 10.69 -1.84
C ASP A 203 -15.60 10.96 -1.13
N ASN A 204 -16.58 10.03 -1.24
CA ASN A 204 -17.91 10.18 -0.64
C ASN A 204 -17.91 10.32 0.89
N THR A 205 -16.79 10.05 1.55
CA THR A 205 -16.62 10.17 2.99
C THR A 205 -15.67 11.31 3.38
N GLY A 206 -15.35 12.20 2.42
CA GLY A 206 -14.46 13.34 2.66
C GLY A 206 -12.97 13.02 2.64
N ARG A 207 -12.55 11.77 2.39
CA ARG A 207 -11.14 11.39 2.39
C ARG A 207 -10.45 11.83 1.10
N ASP A 208 -9.23 12.31 1.22
CA ASP A 208 -8.45 12.82 0.09
C ASP A 208 -8.12 11.76 -0.96
N VAL A 209 -8.52 12.00 -2.22
CA VAL A 209 -8.35 11.04 -3.33
C VAL A 209 -6.87 10.89 -3.71
N PHE A 210 -6.04 11.94 -3.66
CA PHE A 210 -4.63 11.83 -3.98
C PHE A 210 -3.89 10.93 -2.99
N ALA A 211 -4.08 11.18 -1.69
CA ALA A 211 -3.51 10.36 -0.63
C ALA A 211 -3.95 8.89 -0.77
N ARG A 212 -5.23 8.64 -1.05
CA ARG A 212 -5.79 7.30 -1.25
C ARG A 212 -5.28 6.60 -2.52
N VAL A 213 -5.03 7.32 -3.60
CA VAL A 213 -4.45 6.75 -4.83
C VAL A 213 -3.00 6.29 -4.59
N ILE A 214 -2.22 7.06 -3.83
CA ILE A 214 -0.84 6.68 -3.47
C ILE A 214 -0.83 5.49 -2.50
N ASP A 215 -1.70 5.49 -1.50
CA ASP A 215 -1.80 4.36 -0.57
C ASP A 215 -2.34 3.11 -1.25
N GLY A 216 -3.32 3.24 -2.14
CA GLY A 216 -3.84 2.16 -2.98
C GLY A 216 -2.78 1.51 -3.87
N PHE A 217 -1.80 2.29 -4.37
CA PHE A 217 -0.64 1.74 -5.06
C PHE A 217 0.21 0.86 -4.14
N LYS A 218 0.53 1.35 -2.93
CA LYS A 218 1.27 0.59 -1.90
C LYS A 218 0.57 -0.72 -1.56
N VAL A 219 -0.71 -0.65 -1.26
CA VAL A 219 -1.56 -1.80 -0.91
C VAL A 219 -1.61 -2.82 -2.05
N SER A 220 -1.87 -2.36 -3.29
CA SER A 220 -1.99 -3.24 -4.46
C SER A 220 -0.69 -3.97 -4.79
N ILE A 221 0.46 -3.28 -4.76
CA ILE A 221 1.77 -3.89 -5.02
C ILE A 221 2.13 -4.87 -3.90
N THR A 222 1.97 -4.48 -2.63
CA THR A 222 2.26 -5.34 -1.47
C THR A 222 1.44 -6.63 -1.54
N PHE A 223 0.13 -6.51 -1.77
CA PHE A 223 -0.77 -7.64 -1.91
C PHE A 223 -0.34 -8.59 -3.03
N ALA A 224 -0.09 -8.05 -4.22
CA ALA A 224 0.27 -8.86 -5.39
C ALA A 224 1.63 -9.56 -5.23
N VAL A 225 2.60 -8.89 -4.60
CA VAL A 225 3.91 -9.50 -4.31
C VAL A 225 3.77 -10.63 -3.29
N ILE A 226 3.00 -10.43 -2.21
CA ILE A 226 2.74 -11.47 -1.20
C ILE A 226 2.04 -12.67 -1.85
N CYS A 227 0.95 -12.44 -2.59
CA CYS A 227 0.22 -13.50 -3.28
C CYS A 227 1.11 -14.26 -4.26
N THR A 228 1.92 -13.56 -5.06
CA THR A 228 2.85 -14.18 -6.01
C THR A 228 3.89 -15.02 -5.27
N PHE A 229 4.52 -14.47 -4.24
CA PHE A 229 5.53 -15.19 -3.47
C PHE A 229 4.98 -16.47 -2.83
N LEU A 230 3.83 -16.39 -2.15
CA LEU A 230 3.20 -17.56 -1.51
C LEU A 230 2.74 -18.59 -2.53
N SER A 231 2.05 -18.16 -3.60
CA SER A 231 1.58 -19.05 -4.68
C SER A 231 2.72 -19.78 -5.36
N TYR A 232 3.81 -19.08 -5.66
CA TYR A 232 4.97 -19.66 -6.30
C TYR A 232 5.71 -20.59 -5.35
N SER A 233 5.85 -20.26 -4.08
CA SER A 233 6.47 -21.11 -3.09
C SER A 233 5.72 -22.44 -2.95
N ILE A 234 4.40 -22.41 -2.77
CA ILE A 234 3.56 -23.61 -2.66
C ILE A 234 3.54 -24.38 -3.97
N GLY A 235 3.33 -23.68 -5.09
CA GLY A 235 3.22 -24.29 -6.41
C GLY A 235 4.49 -24.96 -6.89
N ILE A 236 5.68 -24.42 -6.58
CA ILE A 236 6.97 -25.02 -6.88
C ILE A 236 7.15 -26.32 -6.09
N ILE A 237 6.80 -26.33 -4.81
CA ILE A 237 6.91 -27.53 -3.96
C ILE A 237 5.96 -28.61 -4.46
N ILE A 238 4.69 -28.29 -4.65
CA ILE A 238 3.68 -29.26 -5.10
C ILE A 238 3.98 -29.72 -6.52
N GLY A 239 4.08 -28.81 -7.49
CA GLY A 239 4.33 -29.15 -8.89
C GLY A 239 5.65 -29.88 -9.10
N GLY A 240 6.72 -29.47 -8.39
CA GLY A 240 8.00 -30.16 -8.40
C GLY A 240 7.92 -31.60 -7.89
N THR A 241 7.20 -31.80 -6.79
CA THR A 241 6.97 -33.17 -6.23
C THR A 241 6.20 -34.06 -7.20
N LEU A 242 5.10 -33.54 -7.77
CA LEU A 242 4.28 -34.27 -8.73
C LEU A 242 5.07 -34.62 -10.00
N GLY A 243 5.80 -33.65 -10.55
CA GLY A 243 6.62 -33.87 -11.76
C GLY A 243 7.80 -34.81 -11.52
N TYR A 244 8.42 -34.77 -10.33
CA TYR A 244 9.55 -35.61 -10.02
C TYR A 244 9.13 -37.08 -9.78
N PHE A 245 8.19 -37.35 -8.86
CA PHE A 245 7.79 -38.70 -8.52
C PHE A 245 6.93 -39.34 -9.62
N GLY A 246 5.99 -38.58 -10.21
CA GLY A 246 5.11 -39.11 -11.25
C GLY A 246 4.15 -40.18 -10.76
N GLY A 247 3.61 -40.97 -11.70
CA GLY A 247 2.79 -42.16 -11.40
C GLY A 247 1.59 -41.88 -10.48
N LYS A 248 1.44 -42.66 -9.40
CA LYS A 248 0.30 -42.54 -8.46
C LYS A 248 0.28 -41.19 -7.70
N VAL A 249 1.48 -40.65 -7.34
CA VAL A 249 1.62 -39.38 -6.64
C VAL A 249 1.10 -38.24 -7.54
N ASP A 250 1.51 -38.28 -8.78
CA ASP A 250 1.08 -37.32 -9.77
C ASP A 250 -0.42 -37.36 -10.05
N LEU A 251 -0.95 -38.58 -10.28
CA LEU A 251 -2.37 -38.78 -10.51
C LEU A 251 -3.23 -38.26 -9.36
N PHE A 252 -2.86 -38.55 -8.12
CA PHE A 252 -3.60 -38.08 -6.94
C PHE A 252 -3.51 -36.55 -6.80
N GLY A 253 -2.30 -35.99 -6.95
CA GLY A 253 -2.12 -34.55 -6.83
C GLY A 253 -2.85 -33.77 -7.91
N VAL A 254 -2.86 -34.27 -9.16
CA VAL A 254 -3.63 -33.64 -10.25
C VAL A 254 -5.13 -33.66 -9.94
N ARG A 255 -5.67 -34.77 -9.41
CA ARG A 255 -7.07 -34.85 -8.99
C ARG A 255 -7.41 -33.84 -7.88
N LEU A 256 -6.50 -33.68 -6.93
CA LEU A 256 -6.67 -32.68 -5.89
C LEU A 256 -6.71 -31.25 -6.49
N MET A 257 -5.78 -30.92 -7.40
CA MET A 257 -5.79 -29.62 -8.09
C MET A 257 -7.08 -29.40 -8.89
N GLU A 258 -7.61 -30.41 -9.56
CA GLU A 258 -8.87 -30.36 -10.30
C GLU A 258 -10.06 -30.10 -9.36
N ILE A 259 -10.10 -30.71 -8.15
CA ILE A 259 -11.14 -30.44 -7.15
C ILE A 259 -11.09 -28.96 -6.73
N PHE A 260 -9.91 -28.42 -6.38
CA PHE A 260 -9.76 -27.02 -6.01
C PHE A 260 -10.13 -26.06 -7.18
N SER A 261 -9.76 -26.42 -8.41
CA SER A 261 -10.09 -25.63 -9.61
C SER A 261 -11.60 -25.60 -9.92
N ALA A 262 -12.33 -26.63 -9.50
CA ALA A 262 -13.78 -26.70 -9.69
C ALA A 262 -14.57 -25.85 -8.68
N LEU A 263 -13.90 -25.37 -7.61
CA LEU A 263 -14.55 -24.52 -6.62
C LEU A 263 -14.86 -23.12 -7.23
N PRO A 264 -16.08 -22.63 -7.07
CA PRO A 264 -16.45 -21.31 -7.59
C PRO A 264 -15.81 -20.22 -6.70
N PHE A 265 -14.59 -19.82 -7.07
CA PHE A 265 -13.71 -18.92 -6.31
C PHE A 265 -14.44 -17.69 -5.75
N LEU A 266 -15.15 -16.96 -6.60
CA LEU A 266 -15.81 -15.71 -6.18
C LEU A 266 -16.86 -15.95 -5.09
N PHE A 267 -17.67 -17.04 -5.22
CA PHE A 267 -18.68 -17.34 -4.21
C PHE A 267 -18.07 -17.70 -2.85
N ILE A 268 -16.93 -18.40 -2.86
CA ILE A 268 -16.26 -18.75 -1.60
C ILE A 268 -15.69 -17.51 -0.93
N VAL A 269 -15.03 -16.62 -1.70
CA VAL A 269 -14.53 -15.34 -1.17
C VAL A 269 -15.69 -14.50 -0.63
N MET A 270 -16.81 -14.40 -1.37
CA MET A 270 -18.00 -13.67 -0.94
C MET A 270 -18.56 -14.19 0.40
N ILE A 271 -18.66 -15.52 0.55
CA ILE A 271 -19.13 -16.14 1.80
C ILE A 271 -18.14 -15.84 2.95
N LEU A 272 -16.84 -16.02 2.72
CA LEU A 272 -15.83 -15.79 3.76
C LEU A 272 -15.75 -14.31 4.16
N SER A 273 -15.83 -13.38 3.21
CA SER A 273 -15.85 -11.93 3.50
C SER A 273 -17.11 -11.50 4.26
N GLY A 274 -18.23 -12.22 4.10
CA GLY A 274 -19.44 -11.97 4.89
C GLY A 274 -19.35 -12.41 6.35
N PHE A 275 -18.49 -13.38 6.67
CA PHE A 275 -18.26 -13.83 8.05
C PHE A 275 -17.10 -13.12 8.75
N MET A 276 -16.12 -12.64 8.00
CA MET A 276 -14.95 -11.97 8.52
C MET A 276 -14.62 -10.76 7.64
N GLN A 277 -14.13 -9.70 8.25
CA GLN A 277 -13.58 -8.55 7.52
C GLN A 277 -12.09 -8.84 7.25
N PRO A 278 -11.73 -9.32 6.06
CA PRO A 278 -10.36 -9.73 5.81
C PRO A 278 -9.43 -8.52 5.73
N ASN A 279 -8.35 -8.55 6.51
CA ASN A 279 -7.22 -7.67 6.27
C ASN A 279 -6.40 -8.19 5.06
N LEU A 280 -5.40 -7.42 4.63
CA LEU A 280 -4.57 -7.72 3.48
C LEU A 280 -3.96 -9.13 3.52
N PHE A 281 -3.44 -9.56 4.67
CA PHE A 281 -2.79 -10.87 4.82
C PHE A 281 -3.79 -12.03 4.80
N ILE A 282 -4.95 -11.85 5.43
CA ILE A 282 -6.03 -12.85 5.42
C ILE A 282 -6.56 -13.02 4.01
N LEU A 283 -6.84 -11.92 3.31
CA LEU A 283 -7.33 -11.96 1.92
C LEU A 283 -6.32 -12.63 0.99
N ALA A 284 -5.03 -12.27 1.09
CA ALA A 284 -3.96 -12.92 0.33
C ALA A 284 -3.90 -14.43 0.60
N SER A 285 -4.01 -14.83 1.88
CA SER A 285 -3.99 -16.24 2.26
C SER A 285 -5.18 -17.00 1.70
N ILE A 286 -6.37 -16.44 1.74
CA ILE A 286 -7.58 -17.04 1.14
C ILE A 286 -7.39 -17.27 -0.36
N LEU A 287 -6.94 -16.24 -1.09
CA LEU A 287 -6.71 -16.32 -2.53
C LEU A 287 -5.68 -17.38 -2.91
N VAL A 288 -4.56 -17.37 -2.20
CA VAL A 288 -3.48 -18.33 -2.44
C VAL A 288 -3.96 -19.75 -2.15
N PHE A 289 -4.63 -19.98 -1.01
CA PHE A 289 -5.11 -21.30 -0.61
C PHE A 289 -6.15 -21.85 -1.58
N LEU A 290 -7.11 -21.02 -2.03
CA LEU A 290 -8.18 -21.47 -2.91
C LEU A 290 -7.69 -21.81 -4.32
N SER A 291 -6.84 -20.98 -4.92
CA SER A 291 -6.53 -21.13 -6.35
C SER A 291 -5.13 -20.70 -6.76
N GLY A 292 -4.46 -19.82 -5.99
CA GLY A 292 -3.23 -19.17 -6.42
C GLY A 292 -2.08 -20.11 -6.76
N TRP A 293 -1.95 -21.22 -6.04
CA TRP A 293 -0.88 -22.22 -6.24
C TRP A 293 -1.09 -23.15 -7.42
N ILE A 294 -2.33 -23.33 -7.90
CA ILE A 294 -2.69 -24.37 -8.86
C ILE A 294 -2.00 -24.18 -10.21
N GLY A 295 -2.14 -22.99 -10.79
CA GLY A 295 -1.59 -22.67 -12.12
C GLY A 295 -0.08 -22.87 -12.20
N ILE A 296 0.63 -22.37 -11.20
CA ILE A 296 2.08 -22.52 -11.12
C ILE A 296 2.49 -23.97 -10.84
N SER A 297 1.68 -24.75 -10.08
CA SER A 297 1.93 -26.18 -9.88
C SER A 297 1.87 -26.98 -11.17
N TYR A 298 0.86 -26.76 -12.02
CA TYR A 298 0.80 -27.39 -13.34
C TYR A 298 2.01 -27.03 -14.19
N TYR A 299 2.42 -25.79 -14.15
CA TYR A 299 3.53 -25.31 -14.94
C TYR A 299 4.87 -25.93 -14.51
N ILE A 300 5.19 -25.89 -13.22
CA ILE A 300 6.40 -26.48 -12.65
C ILE A 300 6.41 -28.00 -12.84
N ARG A 301 5.27 -28.66 -12.70
CA ARG A 301 5.13 -30.11 -12.97
C ARG A 301 5.59 -30.44 -14.39
N GLY A 302 5.15 -29.69 -15.39
CA GLY A 302 5.57 -29.86 -16.78
C GLY A 302 7.07 -29.67 -16.97
N GLU A 303 7.63 -28.62 -16.35
CA GLU A 303 9.07 -28.34 -16.42
C GLU A 303 9.90 -29.44 -15.74
N PHE A 304 9.45 -29.96 -14.59
CA PHE A 304 10.12 -31.08 -13.93
C PHE A 304 10.12 -32.34 -14.76
N TYR A 305 9.03 -32.67 -15.46
CA TYR A 305 9.01 -33.79 -16.40
C TYR A 305 10.03 -33.61 -17.51
N ARG A 306 10.11 -32.40 -18.10
CA ARG A 306 11.03 -32.08 -19.17
C ARG A 306 12.50 -32.16 -18.72
N GLU A 307 12.81 -31.59 -17.57
CA GLU A 307 14.18 -31.58 -17.03
C GLU A 307 14.62 -32.95 -16.55
N LYS A 308 13.72 -33.77 -15.93
CA LYS A 308 13.99 -35.09 -15.46
C LYS A 308 14.45 -36.06 -16.55
N ALA A 309 14.00 -35.85 -17.80
CA ALA A 309 14.34 -36.67 -18.95
C ALA A 309 15.75 -36.39 -19.52
N LYS A 310 16.49 -35.42 -18.97
CA LYS A 310 17.83 -35.05 -19.49
C LYS A 310 18.95 -35.87 -18.87
N ASP A 311 20.02 -36.08 -19.63
CA ASP A 311 21.17 -36.92 -19.31
C ASP A 311 21.88 -36.51 -18.00
N TYR A 312 21.96 -35.18 -17.71
CA TYR A 312 22.61 -34.75 -16.48
C TYR A 312 21.88 -35.18 -15.21
N VAL A 313 20.55 -35.37 -15.28
CA VAL A 313 19.76 -35.91 -14.16
C VAL A 313 20.02 -37.38 -13.99
N SER A 314 20.04 -38.17 -15.08
CA SER A 314 20.39 -39.57 -15.09
C SER A 314 21.78 -39.79 -14.54
N ALA A 315 22.76 -38.99 -14.91
CA ALA A 315 24.13 -39.04 -14.38
C ALA A 315 24.16 -38.78 -12.85
N ALA A 316 23.42 -37.71 -12.36
CA ALA A 316 23.35 -37.44 -10.93
C ALA A 316 22.76 -38.62 -10.13
N VAL A 317 21.71 -39.27 -10.64
CA VAL A 317 21.09 -40.44 -10.03
C VAL A 317 22.08 -41.61 -10.00
N SER A 318 22.80 -41.87 -11.11
CA SER A 318 23.80 -42.93 -11.21
C SER A 318 24.98 -42.73 -10.25
N MET A 319 25.32 -41.47 -9.94
CA MET A 319 26.32 -41.11 -8.91
C MET A 319 25.79 -41.21 -7.47
N GLY A 320 24.55 -41.69 -7.25
CA GLY A 320 23.96 -41.88 -5.91
C GLY A 320 23.38 -40.63 -5.28
N ALA A 321 23.06 -39.58 -6.06
CA ALA A 321 22.39 -38.38 -5.52
C ALA A 321 21.01 -38.72 -4.94
N SER A 322 20.69 -38.23 -3.75
CA SER A 322 19.37 -38.41 -3.14
C SER A 322 18.28 -37.64 -3.92
N ASN A 323 17.02 -38.10 -3.81
CA ASN A 323 15.88 -37.49 -4.50
C ASN A 323 15.79 -35.98 -4.22
N ASN A 324 15.95 -35.53 -2.98
CA ASN A 324 15.95 -34.13 -2.63
C ASN A 324 17.10 -33.36 -3.32
N SER A 325 18.29 -33.97 -3.39
CA SER A 325 19.41 -33.33 -4.11
C SER A 325 19.12 -33.24 -5.59
N VAL A 326 18.56 -34.26 -6.22
CA VAL A 326 18.19 -34.26 -7.64
C VAL A 326 17.13 -33.18 -7.90
N MET A 327 16.07 -33.12 -7.09
CA MET A 327 14.99 -32.14 -7.22
C MET A 327 15.49 -30.69 -7.07
N PHE A 328 16.13 -30.37 -5.95
CA PHE A 328 16.41 -28.98 -5.59
C PHE A 328 17.74 -28.45 -6.14
N LYS A 329 18.76 -29.31 -6.34
CA LYS A 329 20.08 -28.88 -6.83
C LYS A 329 20.26 -29.05 -8.33
N HIS A 330 19.61 -30.02 -8.93
CA HIS A 330 19.82 -30.33 -10.36
C HIS A 330 18.63 -29.92 -11.24
N ILE A 331 17.39 -30.23 -10.86
CA ILE A 331 16.20 -29.94 -11.69
C ILE A 331 15.70 -28.50 -11.47
N LEU A 332 15.42 -28.13 -10.21
CA LEU A 332 14.76 -26.86 -9.89
C LEU A 332 15.45 -25.61 -10.46
N PRO A 333 16.80 -25.45 -10.43
CA PRO A 333 17.43 -24.25 -10.96
C PRO A 333 17.17 -24.05 -12.46
N ASN A 334 17.03 -25.14 -13.21
CA ASN A 334 16.72 -25.10 -14.65
C ASN A 334 15.22 -24.91 -14.90
N ALA A 335 14.37 -25.55 -14.09
CA ALA A 335 12.91 -25.44 -14.15
C ALA A 335 12.39 -24.04 -13.74
N LEU A 336 13.13 -23.27 -12.91
CA LEU A 336 12.75 -21.92 -12.50
C LEU A 336 12.87 -20.87 -13.61
N THR A 337 13.69 -21.12 -14.64
CA THR A 337 13.91 -20.11 -15.70
C THR A 337 12.60 -19.63 -16.34
N PRO A 338 11.69 -20.51 -16.79
CA PRO A 338 10.41 -20.07 -17.32
C PRO A 338 9.50 -19.45 -16.23
N VAL A 339 9.56 -19.97 -14.99
CA VAL A 339 8.75 -19.47 -13.86
C VAL A 339 9.01 -17.99 -13.58
N ILE A 340 10.29 -17.60 -13.55
CA ILE A 340 10.70 -16.22 -13.34
C ILE A 340 10.12 -15.30 -14.42
N THR A 341 9.98 -15.78 -15.66
CA THR A 341 9.43 -14.97 -16.76
C THR A 341 7.93 -14.72 -16.65
N TYR A 342 7.20 -15.53 -15.90
CA TYR A 342 5.76 -15.37 -15.69
C TYR A 342 5.42 -14.61 -14.38
N ALA A 343 6.35 -14.43 -13.45
CA ALA A 343 6.10 -13.78 -12.18
C ALA A 343 5.53 -12.34 -12.32
N PRO A 344 6.02 -11.46 -13.21
CA PRO A 344 5.42 -10.14 -13.38
C PRO A 344 3.96 -10.19 -13.85
N PHE A 345 3.61 -11.15 -14.70
CA PHE A 345 2.22 -11.31 -15.17
C PHE A 345 1.29 -11.85 -14.08
N ALA A 346 1.81 -12.66 -13.16
CA ALA A 346 1.08 -13.07 -11.97
C ALA A 346 0.77 -11.87 -11.06
N ILE A 347 1.74 -10.97 -10.87
CA ILE A 347 1.54 -9.71 -10.12
C ILE A 347 0.40 -8.90 -10.75
N ILE A 348 0.38 -8.73 -12.08
CA ILE A 348 -0.72 -8.06 -12.79
C ILE A 348 -2.06 -8.74 -12.48
N GLY A 349 -2.12 -10.07 -12.52
CA GLY A 349 -3.31 -10.84 -12.22
C GLY A 349 -3.82 -10.61 -10.79
N TYR A 350 -2.94 -10.59 -9.80
CA TYR A 350 -3.31 -10.36 -8.41
C TYR A 350 -3.76 -8.92 -8.15
N ILE A 351 -3.14 -7.91 -8.76
CA ILE A 351 -3.62 -6.52 -8.70
C ILE A 351 -5.04 -6.45 -9.26
N GLY A 352 -5.29 -7.06 -10.42
CA GLY A 352 -6.64 -7.09 -11.02
C GLY A 352 -7.66 -7.81 -10.15
N THR A 353 -7.27 -8.92 -9.52
CA THR A 353 -8.15 -9.69 -8.62
C THR A 353 -8.50 -8.89 -7.36
N LEU A 354 -7.53 -8.20 -6.74
CA LEU A 354 -7.78 -7.34 -5.58
C LEU A 354 -8.79 -6.24 -5.94
N ASN A 355 -8.51 -5.49 -7.00
CA ASN A 355 -9.40 -4.39 -7.41
C ASN A 355 -10.80 -4.87 -7.79
N MET A 356 -10.93 -6.04 -8.42
CA MET A 356 -12.22 -6.66 -8.71
C MET A 356 -12.99 -7.00 -7.42
N LEU A 357 -12.31 -7.59 -6.41
CA LEU A 357 -12.95 -7.94 -5.15
C LEU A 357 -13.36 -6.69 -4.36
N ASP A 358 -12.51 -5.66 -4.33
CA ASP A 358 -12.79 -4.38 -3.66
C ASP A 358 -13.98 -3.68 -4.34
N LEU A 359 -13.99 -3.63 -5.68
CA LEU A 359 -15.12 -3.07 -6.47
C LEU A 359 -16.44 -3.78 -6.16
N LEU A 360 -16.41 -5.10 -5.97
CA LEU A 360 -17.59 -5.89 -5.61
C LEU A 360 -17.93 -5.82 -4.11
N GLY A 361 -17.11 -5.19 -3.29
CA GLY A 361 -17.30 -5.03 -1.84
C GLY A 361 -16.89 -6.26 -1.01
N TYR A 362 -16.14 -7.20 -1.60
CA TYR A 362 -15.67 -8.43 -0.94
C TYR A 362 -14.17 -8.46 -0.70
N GLY A 363 -13.48 -7.37 -1.00
CA GLY A 363 -12.06 -7.19 -0.77
C GLY A 363 -11.72 -6.54 0.57
N LEU A 364 -10.78 -5.61 0.55
CA LEU A 364 -10.39 -4.85 1.72
C LEU A 364 -11.50 -3.88 2.13
N GLN A 365 -11.82 -3.86 3.42
CA GLN A 365 -12.85 -2.97 3.94
C GLN A 365 -12.25 -1.62 4.36
N PRO A 366 -13.05 -0.53 4.30
CA PRO A 366 -12.66 0.75 4.88
C PRO A 366 -12.19 0.59 6.34
N PRO A 367 -11.21 1.37 6.80
CA PRO A 367 -10.62 2.55 6.16
C PRO A 367 -9.52 2.25 5.12
N ALA A 368 -9.17 0.97 4.86
CA ALA A 368 -8.10 0.63 3.93
C ALA A 368 -8.28 1.31 2.57
N ALA A 369 -7.24 2.04 2.14
CA ALA A 369 -7.27 2.68 0.83
C ALA A 369 -6.97 1.65 -0.25
N SER A 370 -7.89 1.47 -1.18
CA SER A 370 -7.69 0.68 -2.39
C SER A 370 -8.27 1.37 -3.60
N TRP A 371 -7.70 1.11 -4.77
CA TRP A 371 -8.24 1.68 -6.02
C TRP A 371 -9.64 1.14 -6.34
N GLY A 372 -9.89 -0.14 -6.03
CA GLY A 372 -11.19 -0.78 -6.28
C GLY A 372 -12.31 -0.19 -5.41
N GLU A 373 -11.99 0.22 -4.18
CA GLU A 373 -12.96 0.85 -3.28
C GLU A 373 -13.32 2.25 -3.77
N ILE A 374 -12.35 3.07 -4.19
CA ILE A 374 -12.61 4.39 -4.78
C ILE A 374 -13.46 4.25 -6.05
N LEU A 375 -13.14 3.27 -6.91
CA LEU A 375 -13.93 2.99 -8.11
C LEU A 375 -15.37 2.55 -7.78
N LYS A 376 -15.57 1.78 -6.71
CA LYS A 376 -16.91 1.40 -6.25
C LYS A 376 -17.73 2.63 -5.89
N GLN A 377 -17.19 3.55 -5.10
CA GLN A 377 -17.85 4.80 -4.77
C GLN A 377 -18.14 5.66 -6.02
N ALA A 378 -17.20 5.73 -6.96
CA ALA A 378 -17.39 6.46 -8.22
C ALA A 378 -18.54 5.90 -9.09
N LEU A 379 -18.79 4.59 -9.03
CA LEU A 379 -19.91 3.96 -9.75
C LEU A 379 -21.28 4.26 -9.13
N GLU A 380 -21.32 4.61 -7.86
CA GLU A 380 -22.55 5.02 -7.16
C GLU A 380 -22.99 6.43 -7.58
N ASN A 381 -22.03 7.31 -7.94
CA ASN A 381 -22.30 8.65 -8.46
C ASN A 381 -21.26 9.03 -9.54
N LEU A 382 -21.67 8.92 -10.81
CA LEU A 382 -20.79 9.17 -11.97
C LEU A 382 -20.46 10.66 -12.19
N ASP A 383 -21.15 11.58 -11.53
CA ASP A 383 -20.84 13.01 -11.61
C ASP A 383 -19.48 13.31 -10.97
N ASN A 384 -19.02 12.42 -10.07
CA ASN A 384 -17.72 12.48 -9.43
C ASN A 384 -16.64 11.80 -10.28
N TRP A 385 -16.45 12.30 -11.48
CA TRP A 385 -15.55 11.77 -12.50
C TRP A 385 -14.09 11.59 -12.02
N HIS A 386 -13.63 12.40 -11.07
CA HIS A 386 -12.28 12.37 -10.51
C HIS A 386 -12.01 11.06 -9.77
N MET A 387 -12.98 10.55 -9.01
CA MET A 387 -12.90 9.26 -8.32
C MET A 387 -12.82 8.07 -9.28
N LEU A 388 -13.28 8.23 -10.52
CA LEU A 388 -13.18 7.22 -11.57
C LEU A 388 -11.84 7.32 -12.31
N ILE A 389 -11.48 8.52 -12.78
CA ILE A 389 -10.38 8.72 -13.72
C ILE A 389 -9.01 8.52 -13.05
N PHE A 390 -8.78 9.09 -11.87
CA PHE A 390 -7.45 9.05 -11.25
C PHE A 390 -7.02 7.64 -10.82
N PRO A 391 -7.84 6.80 -10.17
CA PRO A 391 -7.48 5.42 -9.89
C PRO A 391 -7.27 4.58 -11.15
N ILE A 392 -8.09 4.78 -12.21
CA ILE A 392 -7.91 4.07 -13.49
C ILE A 392 -6.58 4.44 -14.13
N ILE A 393 -6.19 5.71 -14.17
CA ILE A 393 -4.91 6.15 -14.71
C ILE A 393 -3.76 5.54 -13.89
N ALA A 394 -3.81 5.63 -12.56
CA ALA A 394 -2.78 5.07 -11.69
C ALA A 394 -2.61 3.57 -11.89
N MET A 395 -3.73 2.83 -11.92
CA MET A 395 -3.74 1.39 -12.18
C MET A 395 -3.18 1.07 -13.57
N THR A 396 -3.63 1.78 -14.60
CA THR A 396 -3.21 1.55 -15.98
C THR A 396 -1.71 1.76 -16.15
N ILE A 397 -1.15 2.86 -15.63
CA ILE A 397 0.28 3.15 -15.67
C ILE A 397 1.05 2.05 -14.95
N THR A 398 0.60 1.64 -13.77
CA THR A 398 1.24 0.58 -12.97
C THR A 398 1.27 -0.75 -13.73
N LEU A 399 0.14 -1.18 -14.30
CA LEU A 399 0.04 -2.42 -15.06
C LEU A 399 0.90 -2.40 -16.33
N PHE A 400 0.97 -1.27 -17.04
CA PHE A 400 1.87 -1.11 -18.21
C PHE A 400 3.33 -1.21 -17.79
N MET A 401 3.74 -0.56 -16.71
CA MET A 401 5.12 -0.65 -16.22
C MET A 401 5.49 -2.09 -15.86
N ILE A 402 4.62 -2.83 -15.16
CA ILE A 402 4.86 -4.24 -14.82
C ILE A 402 4.89 -5.12 -16.08
N THR A 403 4.06 -4.82 -17.08
CA THR A 403 4.07 -5.50 -18.38
C THR A 403 5.41 -5.31 -19.08
N PHE A 404 5.95 -4.09 -19.15
CA PHE A 404 7.26 -3.83 -19.74
C PHE A 404 8.39 -4.54 -19.01
N ILE A 405 8.31 -4.64 -17.67
CA ILE A 405 9.25 -5.44 -16.88
C ILE A 405 9.15 -6.91 -17.26
N GLY A 406 7.92 -7.45 -17.35
CA GLY A 406 7.68 -8.84 -17.72
C GLY A 406 8.21 -9.21 -19.11
N GLU A 407 7.93 -8.35 -20.09
CA GLU A 407 8.46 -8.53 -21.45
C GLU A 407 9.98 -8.47 -21.49
N ALA A 408 10.59 -7.54 -20.76
CA ALA A 408 12.05 -7.42 -20.72
C ALA A 408 12.71 -8.62 -20.03
N ILE A 409 12.11 -9.13 -18.95
CA ILE A 409 12.56 -10.37 -18.30
C ILE A 409 12.44 -11.54 -19.28
N ARG A 410 11.28 -11.69 -19.91
CA ARG A 410 11.07 -12.75 -20.91
C ARG A 410 12.11 -12.72 -22.03
N GLU A 411 12.38 -11.54 -22.58
CA GLU A 411 13.38 -11.35 -23.63
C GLU A 411 14.82 -11.63 -23.13
N ALA A 412 15.15 -11.20 -21.91
CA ALA A 412 16.47 -11.44 -21.32
C ALA A 412 16.74 -12.92 -21.00
N PHE A 413 15.69 -13.70 -20.73
CA PHE A 413 15.78 -15.12 -20.40
C PHE A 413 15.55 -16.04 -21.59
N ASP A 414 15.26 -15.54 -22.80
CA ASP A 414 15.04 -16.33 -24.01
C ASP A 414 16.34 -17.05 -24.45
N PRO A 415 16.35 -18.40 -24.43
CA PRO A 415 17.55 -19.18 -24.78
C PRO A 415 17.91 -19.11 -26.28
N LYS A 416 16.95 -18.80 -27.17
CA LYS A 416 17.16 -18.79 -28.61
C LYS A 416 18.18 -17.74 -29.07
N VAL A 417 18.32 -16.65 -28.31
CA VAL A 417 19.26 -15.59 -28.63
C VAL A 417 20.71 -16.00 -28.36
N TYR A 418 20.93 -16.88 -27.38
CA TYR A 418 22.28 -17.39 -27.08
C TYR A 418 22.71 -18.50 -28.05
N SER A 419 21.78 -19.17 -28.74
CA SER A 419 22.10 -20.20 -29.76
C SER A 419 22.50 -19.63 -31.11
N ARG A 420 22.13 -18.37 -31.42
CA ARG A 420 22.52 -17.69 -32.69
C ARG A 420 23.90 -17.04 -32.64
N LEU A 421 24.55 -17.01 -31.49
CA LEU A 421 25.90 -16.45 -31.31
C LEU A 421 26.97 -17.54 -31.18
N ARG A 422 26.62 -18.79 -31.48
CA ARG A 422 27.54 -19.92 -31.76
C ARG A 422 27.39 -20.28 -33.23
#